data_9703d36027b189a13f349aa64184da92
#
_entry.id   9703d36027b189a13f349aa64184da92
#
_cell.length_a   1.000
_cell.length_b   1.000
_cell.length_c   1.000
_cell.angle_alpha   90.00
_cell.angle_beta   90.00
_cell.angle_gamma   90.00
#
_symmetry.space_group_name_H-M   'P 1'
#
loop_
_entity.id
_entity.type
_entity.pdbx_description
1 polymer ?
#
loop_
_entity_poly.entity_id
_entity_poly.type
_entity_poly.pdbx_seq_one_letter_code
_entity_poly.pdbx_strand_id
1 'polypeptide(L)'
;MVNAAKAQWDKTQTGEQLKVIGDQAKPGPYVYLTRPRPGRIAASEPHTHPDDRTYTVIAGTWYVGFGTKFDESKLIALSAGSYYTEPKGVPHFIVIKDEGVVVQITGNGPTRLIAVDAKK
;
A
#
# COMPACT_ATOMS: atom_id res chain seq x y z
N MET A 1 -5.16 -21.62 -5.19
CA MET A 1 -3.74 -21.32 -5.47
C MET A 1 -3.64 -20.17 -6.46
N VAL A 2 -2.75 -19.24 -6.22
CA VAL A 2 -2.49 -18.12 -7.13
C VAL A 2 -1.02 -18.16 -7.56
N ASN A 3 -0.79 -18.19 -8.87
CA ASN A 3 0.55 -18.08 -9.43
C ASN A 3 0.72 -16.67 -10.00
N ALA A 4 1.47 -15.82 -9.32
CA ALA A 4 1.58 -14.39 -9.67
C ALA A 4 2.16 -14.17 -11.07
N ALA A 5 3.04 -15.06 -11.54
CA ALA A 5 3.64 -14.93 -12.87
C ALA A 5 2.66 -15.23 -14.00
N LYS A 6 1.60 -16.01 -13.72
CA LYS A 6 0.60 -16.42 -14.70
C LYS A 6 -0.76 -15.79 -14.47
N ALA A 7 -0.99 -15.18 -13.31
CA ALA A 7 -2.26 -14.56 -12.98
C ALA A 7 -2.47 -13.29 -13.79
N GLN A 8 -3.72 -12.97 -14.06
CA GLN A 8 -4.07 -11.71 -14.68
C GLN A 8 -4.28 -10.66 -13.58
N TRP A 9 -3.46 -9.64 -13.59
CA TRP A 9 -3.56 -8.55 -12.64
C TRP A 9 -4.62 -7.56 -13.10
N ASP A 10 -5.40 -7.05 -12.16
CA ASP A 10 -6.40 -6.02 -12.43
C ASP A 10 -5.74 -4.65 -12.50
N LYS A 11 -6.09 -3.86 -13.51
CA LYS A 11 -5.63 -2.48 -13.61
C LYS A 11 -6.40 -1.60 -12.65
N THR A 12 -5.67 -0.68 -12.00
CA THR A 12 -6.25 0.31 -11.10
C THR A 12 -5.77 1.71 -11.51
N GLN A 13 -6.28 2.74 -10.85
CA GLN A 13 -5.82 4.10 -11.11
C GLN A 13 -4.36 4.32 -10.77
N THR A 14 -3.80 3.53 -9.86
CA THR A 14 -2.44 3.71 -9.35
C THR A 14 -1.46 2.66 -9.85
N GLY A 15 -1.91 1.67 -10.58
CA GLY A 15 -1.07 0.59 -11.09
C GLY A 15 -1.86 -0.67 -11.30
N GLU A 16 -1.44 -1.77 -10.70
CA GLU A 16 -2.09 -3.06 -10.84
C GLU A 16 -2.23 -3.75 -9.50
N GLN A 17 -3.25 -4.58 -9.35
CA GLN A 17 -3.55 -5.36 -8.16
C GLN A 17 -3.88 -6.80 -8.50
N LEU A 18 -3.60 -7.70 -7.57
CA LEU A 18 -3.96 -9.10 -7.67
C LEU A 18 -4.59 -9.53 -6.34
N LYS A 19 -5.90 -9.81 -6.35
CA LYS A 19 -6.58 -10.31 -5.16
C LYS A 19 -6.18 -11.77 -4.94
N VAL A 20 -5.75 -12.07 -3.73
CA VAL A 20 -5.30 -13.42 -3.34
C VAL A 20 -6.33 -14.08 -2.45
N ILE A 21 -6.77 -13.39 -1.40
CA ILE A 21 -7.79 -13.86 -0.47
C ILE A 21 -8.77 -12.73 -0.24
N GLY A 22 -10.05 -13.01 -0.36
CA GLY A 22 -11.10 -12.03 -0.08
C GLY A 22 -11.10 -10.86 -1.03
N ASP A 23 -11.72 -9.77 -0.58
CA ASP A 23 -11.83 -8.53 -1.31
C ASP A 23 -11.72 -7.38 -0.29
N GLN A 24 -10.75 -6.49 -0.48
CA GLN A 24 -10.52 -5.41 0.46
C GLN A 24 -11.69 -4.43 0.57
N ALA A 25 -12.60 -4.43 -0.40
CA ALA A 25 -13.80 -3.59 -0.36
C ALA A 25 -14.96 -4.22 0.41
N LYS A 26 -14.81 -5.46 0.86
CA LYS A 26 -15.88 -6.22 1.53
C LYS A 26 -15.49 -6.56 2.96
N PRO A 27 -16.46 -6.87 3.84
CA PRO A 27 -16.14 -7.33 5.19
C PRO A 27 -15.31 -8.62 5.18
N GLY A 28 -14.43 -8.75 6.15
CA GLY A 28 -13.63 -9.93 6.36
C GLY A 28 -12.16 -9.74 6.02
N PRO A 29 -11.35 -10.77 6.28
CA PRO A 29 -9.92 -10.71 6.00
C PRO A 29 -9.64 -10.68 4.51
N TYR A 30 -8.60 -9.94 4.13
CA TYR A 30 -8.15 -9.88 2.74
C TYR A 30 -6.64 -9.98 2.64
N VAL A 31 -6.18 -10.47 1.51
CA VAL A 31 -4.78 -10.44 1.09
C VAL A 31 -4.77 -10.07 -0.38
N TYR A 32 -4.00 -9.04 -0.74
CA TYR A 32 -3.79 -8.72 -2.15
C TYR A 32 -2.35 -8.25 -2.39
N LEU A 33 -1.91 -8.38 -3.62
CA LEU A 33 -0.64 -7.84 -4.08
C LEU A 33 -0.93 -6.55 -4.85
N THR A 34 -0.05 -5.58 -4.70
CA THR A 34 -0.11 -4.35 -5.48
C THR A 34 1.26 -4.08 -6.09
N ARG A 35 1.26 -3.57 -7.33
CA ARG A 35 2.45 -3.03 -7.99
C ARG A 35 2.09 -1.68 -8.58
N PRO A 36 2.22 -0.62 -7.77
CA PRO A 36 1.89 0.72 -8.20
C PRO A 36 2.90 1.23 -9.23
N ARG A 37 2.45 2.16 -10.08
CA ARG A 37 3.37 2.79 -11.03
C ARG A 37 4.32 3.74 -10.31
N PRO A 38 5.55 3.95 -10.84
CA PRO A 38 6.49 4.92 -10.27
C PRO A 38 5.93 6.34 -10.23
N GLY A 39 6.38 7.12 -9.26
CA GLY A 39 6.04 8.50 -9.09
C GLY A 39 5.18 8.75 -7.86
N ARG A 40 4.55 9.90 -7.84
CA ARG A 40 3.56 10.26 -6.81
C ARG A 40 2.18 9.79 -7.27
N ILE A 41 1.49 9.12 -6.39
CA ILE A 41 0.14 8.59 -6.60
C ILE A 41 -0.77 9.09 -5.48
N ALA A 42 -2.04 8.73 -5.49
CA ALA A 42 -2.97 9.15 -4.43
C ALA A 42 -2.44 8.82 -3.02
N ALA A 43 -1.83 7.65 -2.86
CA ALA A 43 -1.27 7.22 -1.57
C ALA A 43 0.02 7.98 -1.19
N SER A 44 0.56 8.81 -2.06
CA SER A 44 1.69 9.70 -1.72
C SER A 44 1.24 10.88 -0.88
N GLU A 45 -0.03 11.26 -0.94
CA GLU A 45 -0.56 12.24 -0.01
C GLU A 45 -0.86 11.57 1.33
N PRO A 46 -0.61 12.26 2.47
CA PRO A 46 -0.90 11.68 3.78
C PRO A 46 -2.33 11.17 3.87
N HIS A 47 -2.48 9.94 4.35
CA HIS A 47 -3.77 9.29 4.44
C HIS A 47 -3.77 8.25 5.56
N THR A 48 -4.95 7.77 5.90
CA THR A 48 -5.14 6.70 6.88
C THR A 48 -6.03 5.61 6.28
N HIS A 49 -6.09 4.49 6.95
CA HIS A 49 -7.03 3.41 6.64
C HIS A 49 -7.85 3.07 7.88
N PRO A 50 -9.07 2.53 7.73
CA PRO A 50 -9.93 2.21 8.87
C PRO A 50 -9.58 0.90 9.57
N ASP A 51 -8.61 0.14 9.05
CA ASP A 51 -8.17 -1.13 9.61
C ASP A 51 -6.65 -1.15 9.80
N ASP A 52 -6.17 -2.07 10.63
CA ASP A 52 -4.74 -2.33 10.76
C ASP A 52 -4.30 -3.12 9.53
N ARG A 53 -3.24 -2.67 8.87
CA ARG A 53 -2.76 -3.29 7.64
C ARG A 53 -1.30 -3.67 7.81
N THR A 54 -0.95 -4.87 7.34
CA THR A 54 0.44 -5.33 7.31
C THR A 54 0.91 -5.40 5.87
N TYR A 55 2.09 -4.84 5.63
CA TYR A 55 2.73 -4.75 4.32
C TYR A 55 3.97 -5.62 4.32
N THR A 56 4.10 -6.47 3.31
CA THR A 56 5.31 -7.28 3.09
C THR A 56 5.85 -6.97 1.71
N VAL A 57 7.09 -6.52 1.62
CA VAL A 57 7.73 -6.19 0.35
C VAL A 57 8.19 -7.48 -0.32
N ILE A 58 7.64 -7.76 -1.51
CA ILE A 58 7.93 -8.98 -2.27
C ILE A 58 9.10 -8.73 -3.24
N ALA A 59 9.11 -7.60 -3.92
CA ALA A 59 10.13 -7.25 -4.90
C ALA A 59 10.29 -5.73 -4.95
N GLY A 60 11.46 -5.26 -5.31
CA GLY A 60 11.74 -3.83 -5.41
C GLY A 60 11.93 -3.19 -4.05
N THR A 61 11.64 -1.89 -3.97
CA THR A 61 11.80 -1.10 -2.75
C THR A 61 10.56 -0.27 -2.50
N TRP A 62 10.04 -0.35 -1.28
CA TRP A 62 8.90 0.41 -0.80
C TRP A 62 9.39 1.59 0.02
N TYR A 63 8.93 2.79 -0.29
CA TYR A 63 9.30 4.00 0.44
C TYR A 63 8.08 4.52 1.18
N VAL A 64 8.13 4.53 2.51
CA VAL A 64 7.03 4.93 3.37
C VAL A 64 7.49 5.94 4.42
N GLY A 65 6.67 6.96 4.66
CA GLY A 65 6.86 7.90 5.74
C GLY A 65 5.59 8.04 6.57
N PHE A 66 5.74 8.48 7.80
CA PHE A 66 4.63 8.66 8.73
C PHE A 66 4.50 10.13 9.10
N GLY A 67 3.26 10.60 9.17
CA GLY A 67 2.97 11.97 9.55
C GLY A 67 1.82 12.55 8.74
N THR A 68 1.40 13.76 9.11
CA THR A 68 0.27 14.46 8.51
C THR A 68 0.66 15.35 7.34
N LYS A 69 1.95 15.48 7.07
CA LYS A 69 2.48 16.25 5.94
C LYS A 69 3.45 15.39 5.15
N PHE A 70 3.38 15.48 3.84
CA PHE A 70 4.37 14.82 2.99
C PHE A 70 5.76 15.44 3.28
N ASP A 71 6.72 14.59 3.58
CA ASP A 71 8.09 14.99 3.84
C ASP A 71 9.02 13.90 3.31
N GLU A 72 9.67 14.20 2.19
CA GLU A 72 10.53 13.23 1.52
C GLU A 72 11.69 12.77 2.42
N SER A 73 12.16 13.63 3.32
CA SER A 73 13.25 13.28 4.24
C SER A 73 12.85 12.22 5.27
N LYS A 74 11.55 12.00 5.47
CA LYS A 74 11.03 10.99 6.39
C LYS A 74 10.79 9.64 5.74
N LEU A 75 10.99 9.51 4.44
CA LEU A 75 10.78 8.25 3.74
C LEU A 75 11.81 7.21 4.20
N ILE A 76 11.30 6.04 4.55
CA ILE A 76 12.10 4.87 4.91
C ILE A 76 12.06 3.92 3.74
N ALA A 77 13.24 3.48 3.27
CA ALA A 77 13.37 2.52 2.18
C ALA A 77 13.31 1.10 2.75
N LEU A 78 12.35 0.31 2.29
CA LEU A 78 12.19 -1.08 2.72
C LEU A 78 12.42 -1.99 1.52
N SER A 79 13.46 -2.82 1.62
CA SER A 79 13.81 -3.78 0.57
C SER A 79 12.95 -5.03 0.63
N ALA A 80 13.04 -5.87 -0.42
CA ALA A 80 12.33 -7.14 -0.47
C ALA A 80 12.59 -7.98 0.78
N GLY A 81 11.55 -8.58 1.33
CA GLY A 81 11.59 -9.31 2.59
C GLY A 81 11.24 -8.48 3.82
N SER A 82 11.23 -7.16 3.70
CA SER A 82 10.82 -6.28 4.79
C SER A 82 9.31 -6.30 4.98
N TYR A 83 8.87 -6.01 6.20
CA TYR A 83 7.45 -5.88 6.52
C TYR A 83 7.25 -4.82 7.59
N TYR A 84 6.05 -4.27 7.64
CA TYR A 84 5.66 -3.33 8.70
C TYR A 84 4.14 -3.27 8.80
N THR A 85 3.65 -2.73 9.90
CA THR A 85 2.22 -2.54 10.12
C THR A 85 1.89 -1.06 10.07
N GLU A 86 0.80 -0.74 9.35
CA GLU A 86 0.17 0.56 9.39
C GLU A 86 -1.06 0.44 10.28
N PRO A 87 -0.98 0.88 11.55
CA PRO A 87 -2.13 0.84 12.44
C PRO A 87 -3.27 1.71 11.91
N LYS A 88 -4.51 1.30 12.17
CA LYS A 88 -5.67 2.08 11.75
C LYS A 88 -5.55 3.53 12.25
N GLY A 89 -5.92 4.47 11.42
CA GLY A 89 -5.96 5.88 11.77
C GLY A 89 -4.61 6.56 11.89
N VAL A 90 -3.50 5.87 11.64
CA VAL A 90 -2.16 6.49 11.69
C VAL A 90 -1.82 7.06 10.33
N PRO A 91 -1.57 8.39 10.24
CA PRO A 91 -1.25 9.03 8.96
C PRO A 91 0.09 8.56 8.41
N HIS A 92 0.10 8.27 7.12
CA HIS A 92 1.31 7.85 6.42
C HIS A 92 1.21 8.25 4.95
N PHE A 93 2.33 8.16 4.25
CA PHE A 93 2.43 8.47 2.83
C PHE A 93 3.52 7.61 2.19
N ILE A 94 3.37 7.32 0.89
CA ILE A 94 4.32 6.49 0.15
C ILE A 94 4.75 7.16 -1.14
N VAL A 95 5.92 6.75 -1.63
CA VAL A 95 6.43 7.13 -2.95
C VAL A 95 6.94 5.88 -3.64
N ILE A 96 6.65 5.76 -4.93
CA ILE A 96 7.15 4.66 -5.76
C ILE A 96 8.26 5.23 -6.64
N LYS A 97 9.47 4.68 -6.50
CA LYS A 97 10.59 5.11 -7.33
C LYS A 97 10.73 4.22 -8.57
N ASP A 98 11.68 4.56 -9.45
CA ASP A 98 11.78 3.97 -10.78
C ASP A 98 12.01 2.46 -10.76
N GLU A 99 12.65 1.93 -9.72
CA GLU A 99 12.86 0.49 -9.60
C GLU A 99 11.55 -0.30 -9.43
N GLY A 100 10.47 0.40 -9.08
CA GLY A 100 9.19 -0.24 -8.85
C GLY A 100 9.15 -1.07 -7.57
N VAL A 101 8.00 -1.69 -7.31
CA VAL A 101 7.81 -2.49 -6.11
C VAL A 101 6.60 -3.40 -6.26
N VAL A 102 6.65 -4.55 -5.64
CA VAL A 102 5.50 -5.42 -5.42
C VAL A 102 5.37 -5.62 -3.92
N VAL A 103 4.19 -5.34 -3.38
CA VAL A 103 3.90 -5.43 -1.95
C VAL A 103 2.67 -6.29 -1.74
N GLN A 104 2.72 -7.15 -0.73
CA GLN A 104 1.55 -7.88 -0.25
C GLN A 104 0.94 -7.11 0.91
N ILE A 105 -0.35 -6.86 0.83
CA ILE A 105 -1.09 -6.13 1.86
C ILE A 105 -2.14 -7.05 2.45
N THR A 106 -2.18 -7.12 3.78
CA THR A 106 -3.18 -7.88 4.53
C THR A 106 -3.92 -6.97 5.48
N GLY A 107 -5.17 -7.27 5.73
CA GLY A 107 -6.00 -6.52 6.66
C GLY A 107 -7.35 -7.15 6.83
N ASN A 108 -8.29 -6.37 7.35
CA ASN A 108 -9.67 -6.80 7.56
C ASN A 108 -10.61 -5.73 7.02
N GLY A 109 -11.33 -6.06 5.96
CA GLY A 109 -12.17 -5.12 5.24
C GLY A 109 -13.52 -4.84 5.90
N PRO A 110 -14.23 -3.87 5.36
CA PRO A 110 -13.85 -3.09 4.18
C PRO A 110 -12.80 -2.03 4.51
N THR A 111 -11.86 -1.83 3.61
CA THR A 111 -10.84 -0.80 3.75
C THR A 111 -10.99 0.27 2.67
N ARG A 112 -10.43 1.42 2.91
CA ARG A 112 -10.37 2.52 1.96
C ARG A 112 -9.25 3.49 2.36
N LEU A 113 -8.86 4.34 1.44
CA LEU A 113 -7.93 5.43 1.71
C LEU A 113 -8.74 6.63 2.21
N ILE A 114 -8.34 7.18 3.36
CA ILE A 114 -8.97 8.35 3.95
C ILE A 114 -7.93 9.47 3.95
N ALA A 115 -8.16 10.50 3.14
CA ALA A 115 -7.22 11.62 3.04
C ALA A 115 -7.16 12.38 4.38
N VAL A 116 -5.94 12.79 4.74
CA VAL A 116 -5.73 13.65 5.90
C VAL A 116 -5.93 15.10 5.48
N ASP A 117 -6.74 15.85 6.25
CA ASP A 117 -6.91 17.27 6.02
C ASP A 117 -5.75 18.04 6.65
N ALA A 118 -4.77 18.40 5.82
CA ALA A 118 -3.55 19.06 6.27
C ALA A 118 -3.79 20.50 6.73
N LYS A 119 -4.97 21.06 6.56
CA LYS A 119 -5.31 22.41 7.00
C LYS A 119 -5.71 22.47 8.47
N LYS A 120 -5.89 21.35 9.09
CA LYS A 120 -6.32 21.29 10.49
C LYS A 120 -5.20 20.94 11.43
#